data_c93517cf5e7497ca303704bbde1e4866
#
_entry.id   c93517cf5e7497ca303704bbde1e4866
#
_cell.length_a   1.000
_cell.length_b   1.000
_cell.length_c   1.000
_cell.angle_alpha   90.00
_cell.angle_beta   90.00
_cell.angle_gamma   90.00
#
_symmetry.space_group_name_H-M   'P 1'
#
loop_
_entity.id
_entity.type
_entity.pdbx_description
1 polymer ?
#
loop_
_entity_poly.entity_id
_entity_poly.type
_entity_poly.pdbx_seq_one_letter_code
_entity_poly.pdbx_strand_id
1 'polypeptide(L)'
;KNRGYSRYSPQIFIQNLNQEEIAQLQQEKYKYPGVDIRIRTLRDYTYPIASHILGSVGEVNYHDIEKDDYYVVGDYSGRDGIERTYEKELRGKKGVEIFMRDSRGRVQGPYRQGELDLPAQAGTDLHLSIDIATQQIAEQLMHNKVGSIVAIEPQTGEIITMVSAPNWNPGKLVGKERSANYQQLLDDPQKPLMNRATQAQYSPGSTFKVLQALVALQAKCVTSHTQYPCNGKSSSPIKCTHDHGSPVDMEEGIEQSCNPYFWALYRDMLQQDGYQDNHIAFKQHYNQWREIIASFGLGKRFEDTDVRDQAAGYLPTIQFYDKIYGQRGWKAITI
;
A
#
# COMPACT_ATOMS: atom_id res chain seq x y z
N LYS A 1 -19.75 -33.11 3.60
CA LYS A 1 -20.32 -33.70 2.34
C LYS A 1 -20.41 -32.55 1.35
N ASN A 2 -19.43 -32.45 0.42
CA ASN A 2 -19.46 -31.45 -0.64
C ASN A 2 -20.58 -31.80 -1.65
N ARG A 3 -21.66 -31.07 -1.60
CA ARG A 3 -22.73 -31.10 -2.57
C ARG A 3 -22.28 -30.29 -3.79
N GLY A 4 -21.80 -30.94 -4.84
CA GLY A 4 -21.47 -30.23 -6.09
C GLY A 4 -20.32 -30.82 -6.92
N TYR A 5 -19.65 -31.87 -6.46
CA TYR A 5 -18.63 -32.51 -7.26
C TYR A 5 -19.21 -33.50 -8.28
N SER A 6 -18.94 -33.24 -9.54
CA SER A 6 -19.20 -34.21 -10.59
C SER A 6 -18.21 -35.39 -10.43
N ARG A 7 -18.74 -36.62 -10.47
CA ARG A 7 -17.88 -37.83 -10.46
C ARG A 7 -16.99 -37.95 -11.70
N TYR A 8 -17.17 -37.08 -12.65
CA TYR A 8 -16.39 -37.01 -13.89
C TYR A 8 -15.39 -35.88 -13.94
N SER A 9 -15.37 -34.98 -12.93
CA SER A 9 -14.42 -33.89 -12.85
C SER A 9 -13.26 -34.25 -11.94
N PRO A 10 -12.00 -34.00 -12.32
CA PRO A 10 -10.84 -34.20 -11.46
C PRO A 10 -10.99 -33.37 -10.19
N GLN A 11 -10.63 -33.99 -9.07
CA GLN A 11 -10.60 -33.31 -7.76
C GLN A 11 -9.18 -33.21 -7.27
N ILE A 12 -8.81 -32.07 -6.73
CA ILE A 12 -7.49 -31.88 -6.11
C ILE A 12 -7.54 -32.57 -4.75
N PHE A 13 -6.65 -33.58 -4.58
CA PHE A 13 -6.53 -34.32 -3.33
C PHE A 13 -5.35 -33.87 -2.48
N ILE A 14 -4.21 -33.63 -3.11
CA ILE A 14 -2.98 -33.10 -2.47
C ILE A 14 -2.41 -32.03 -3.40
N GLN A 15 -1.82 -30.98 -2.80
CA GLN A 15 -1.22 -29.88 -3.52
C GLN A 15 0.24 -29.67 -3.07
N ASN A 16 1.02 -29.00 -3.91
CA ASN A 16 2.35 -28.53 -3.60
C ASN A 16 3.29 -29.66 -3.14
N LEU A 17 3.24 -30.82 -3.84
CA LEU A 17 4.17 -31.89 -3.63
C LEU A 17 5.58 -31.49 -4.07
N ASN A 18 6.59 -31.83 -3.28
CA ASN A 18 7.99 -31.69 -3.65
C ASN A 18 8.43 -32.82 -4.59
N GLN A 19 9.65 -32.73 -5.11
CA GLN A 19 10.18 -33.74 -6.06
C GLN A 19 10.25 -35.13 -5.46
N GLU A 20 10.59 -35.26 -4.18
CA GLU A 20 10.70 -36.58 -3.50
C GLU A 20 9.30 -37.18 -3.31
N GLU A 21 8.31 -36.35 -2.87
CA GLU A 21 6.92 -36.80 -2.71
C GLU A 21 6.32 -37.22 -4.07
N ILE A 22 6.64 -36.48 -5.17
CA ILE A 22 6.22 -36.82 -6.52
C ILE A 22 6.84 -38.14 -6.97
N ALA A 23 8.18 -38.35 -6.78
CA ALA A 23 8.86 -39.56 -7.15
C ALA A 23 8.26 -40.76 -6.43
N GLN A 24 8.00 -40.63 -5.13
CA GLN A 24 7.40 -41.69 -4.31
C GLN A 24 5.96 -41.99 -4.79
N LEU A 25 5.15 -40.99 -5.08
CA LEU A 25 3.80 -41.19 -5.59
C LEU A 25 3.84 -41.83 -6.99
N GLN A 26 4.78 -41.46 -7.86
CA GLN A 26 4.95 -42.06 -9.18
C GLN A 26 5.29 -43.53 -9.10
N GLN A 27 6.18 -43.94 -8.19
CA GLN A 27 6.52 -45.36 -7.96
C GLN A 27 5.30 -46.16 -7.50
N GLU A 28 4.42 -45.57 -6.72
CA GLU A 28 3.23 -46.20 -6.15
C GLU A 28 1.93 -45.96 -6.96
N LYS A 29 1.99 -45.23 -8.07
CA LYS A 29 0.82 -44.83 -8.87
C LYS A 29 -0.07 -46.03 -9.26
N TYR A 30 0.53 -47.20 -9.47
CA TYR A 30 -0.21 -48.42 -9.78
C TYR A 30 -1.20 -48.84 -8.68
N LYS A 31 -0.97 -48.46 -7.45
CA LYS A 31 -1.86 -48.72 -6.29
C LYS A 31 -3.08 -47.80 -6.26
N TYR A 32 -3.05 -46.69 -6.97
CA TYR A 32 -4.06 -45.64 -6.92
C TYR A 32 -4.67 -45.40 -8.28
N PRO A 33 -5.54 -46.28 -8.78
CA PRO A 33 -6.20 -46.11 -10.08
C PRO A 33 -7.10 -44.87 -10.03
N GLY A 34 -6.92 -43.95 -10.98
CA GLY A 34 -7.67 -42.69 -11.04
C GLY A 34 -6.98 -41.49 -10.42
N VAL A 35 -5.82 -41.67 -9.81
CA VAL A 35 -4.95 -40.54 -9.36
C VAL A 35 -4.04 -40.12 -10.50
N ASP A 36 -4.01 -38.82 -10.78
CA ASP A 36 -3.13 -38.21 -11.77
C ASP A 36 -2.32 -37.07 -11.17
N ILE A 37 -1.08 -36.90 -11.67
CA ILE A 37 -0.16 -35.86 -11.21
C ILE A 37 -0.15 -34.77 -12.28
N ARG A 38 -0.44 -33.53 -11.86
CA ARG A 38 -0.38 -32.36 -12.72
C ARG A 38 0.68 -31.41 -12.25
N ILE A 39 1.54 -30.99 -13.17
CA ILE A 39 2.53 -29.96 -12.93
C ILE A 39 1.85 -28.61 -12.93
N ARG A 40 2.28 -27.73 -12.06
CA ARG A 40 1.77 -26.40 -11.86
C ARG A 40 2.92 -25.41 -11.70
N THR A 41 2.83 -24.26 -12.33
CA THR A 41 3.76 -23.16 -12.08
C THR A 41 3.38 -22.46 -10.79
N LEU A 42 4.38 -22.13 -9.97
CA LEU A 42 4.26 -21.28 -8.81
C LEU A 42 5.03 -20.00 -9.06
N ARG A 43 4.63 -18.92 -8.40
CA ARG A 43 5.39 -17.67 -8.44
C ARG A 43 6.73 -17.88 -7.76
N ASP A 44 7.79 -17.43 -8.39
CA ASP A 44 9.14 -17.38 -7.82
C ASP A 44 9.57 -15.91 -7.66
N TYR A 45 10.21 -15.61 -6.55
CA TYR A 45 10.75 -14.30 -6.24
C TYR A 45 12.26 -14.41 -6.12
N THR A 46 12.96 -14.07 -7.18
CA THR A 46 14.42 -14.16 -7.28
C THR A 46 15.14 -13.40 -6.18
N TYR A 47 14.55 -12.28 -5.73
CA TYR A 47 15.09 -11.46 -4.64
C TYR A 47 14.10 -11.41 -3.48
N PRO A 48 14.57 -11.60 -2.24
CA PRO A 48 13.72 -11.59 -1.04
C PRO A 48 13.39 -10.16 -0.55
N ILE A 49 13.13 -9.24 -1.46
CA ILE A 49 12.91 -7.80 -1.22
C ILE A 49 11.61 -7.33 -1.86
N ALA A 50 11.26 -6.07 -1.61
CA ALA A 50 10.12 -5.36 -2.20
C ALA A 50 8.77 -6.05 -1.92
N SER A 51 8.64 -6.74 -0.79
CA SER A 51 7.45 -7.53 -0.46
C SER A 51 6.14 -6.74 -0.51
N HIS A 52 6.13 -5.51 -0.01
CA HIS A 52 4.96 -4.66 0.01
C HIS A 52 4.63 -4.03 -1.35
N ILE A 53 5.60 -3.99 -2.26
CA ILE A 53 5.40 -3.55 -3.64
C ILE A 53 4.87 -4.71 -4.47
N LEU A 54 5.63 -5.80 -4.50
CA LEU A 54 5.28 -6.98 -5.29
C LEU A 54 3.99 -7.61 -4.80
N GLY A 55 3.86 -7.71 -3.49
CA GLY A 55 2.73 -8.39 -2.87
C GLY A 55 2.92 -9.89 -2.80
N SER A 56 1.82 -10.62 -2.74
CA SER A 56 1.79 -12.08 -2.65
C SER A 56 0.71 -12.68 -3.52
N VAL A 57 0.90 -13.93 -3.88
CA VAL A 57 -0.13 -14.75 -4.54
C VAL A 57 -0.72 -15.74 -3.54
N GLY A 58 -1.99 -16.10 -3.74
CA GLY A 58 -2.66 -17.07 -2.90
C GLY A 58 -3.72 -17.84 -3.66
N GLU A 59 -4.06 -19.03 -3.15
CA GLU A 59 -5.12 -19.83 -3.75
C GLU A 59 -6.46 -19.10 -3.72
N VAL A 60 -7.21 -19.16 -4.82
CA VAL A 60 -8.53 -18.53 -4.95
C VAL A 60 -9.53 -19.14 -3.96
N ASN A 61 -10.38 -18.29 -3.44
CA ASN A 61 -11.51 -18.70 -2.61
C ASN A 61 -12.81 -18.72 -3.44
N TYR A 62 -13.91 -19.16 -2.85
CA TYR A 62 -15.22 -19.23 -3.53
C TYR A 62 -15.69 -17.87 -4.05
N HIS A 63 -15.39 -16.79 -3.34
CA HIS A 63 -15.78 -15.46 -3.76
C HIS A 63 -15.00 -14.97 -4.99
N ASP A 64 -13.70 -15.33 -5.11
CA ASP A 64 -12.91 -15.05 -6.30
C ASP A 64 -13.52 -15.77 -7.53
N ILE A 65 -13.93 -17.04 -7.35
CA ILE A 65 -14.53 -17.86 -8.39
C ILE A 65 -15.92 -17.32 -8.80
N GLU A 66 -16.72 -16.84 -7.87
CA GLU A 66 -18.02 -16.23 -8.17
C GLU A 66 -17.89 -14.90 -8.94
N LYS A 67 -16.82 -14.19 -8.74
CA LYS A 67 -16.57 -12.88 -9.39
C LYS A 67 -15.98 -12.98 -10.78
N ASP A 68 -15.21 -14.01 -11.06
CA ASP A 68 -14.50 -14.15 -12.33
C ASP A 68 -14.46 -15.61 -12.75
N ASP A 69 -15.17 -15.92 -13.83
CA ASP A 69 -15.29 -17.27 -14.42
C ASP A 69 -13.93 -17.84 -14.90
N TYR A 70 -12.89 -17.02 -14.93
CA TYR A 70 -11.54 -17.47 -15.22
C TYR A 70 -11.05 -18.46 -14.16
N TYR A 71 -11.43 -18.27 -12.89
CA TYR A 71 -10.90 -19.06 -11.79
C TYR A 71 -11.66 -20.37 -11.56
N VAL A 72 -10.89 -21.38 -11.24
CA VAL A 72 -11.39 -22.66 -10.73
C VAL A 72 -10.68 -23.00 -9.43
N VAL A 73 -11.28 -23.92 -8.65
CA VAL A 73 -10.70 -24.38 -7.39
C VAL A 73 -9.26 -24.83 -7.60
N GLY A 74 -8.38 -24.30 -6.77
CA GLY A 74 -6.95 -24.55 -6.81
C GLY A 74 -6.15 -23.58 -7.65
N ASP A 75 -6.72 -22.62 -8.38
CA ASP A 75 -5.98 -21.56 -9.03
C ASP A 75 -5.37 -20.61 -8.00
N TYR A 76 -4.40 -19.82 -8.45
CA TYR A 76 -3.80 -18.74 -7.66
C TYR A 76 -4.18 -17.39 -8.23
N SER A 77 -4.28 -16.39 -7.36
CA SER A 77 -4.46 -14.99 -7.75
C SER A 77 -3.60 -14.08 -6.87
N GLY A 78 -3.30 -12.89 -7.36
CA GLY A 78 -2.65 -11.83 -6.58
C GLY A 78 -3.53 -11.41 -5.39
N ARG A 79 -2.94 -11.31 -4.20
CA ARG A 79 -3.65 -10.95 -2.97
C ARG A 79 -3.45 -9.51 -2.57
N ASP A 80 -2.29 -8.98 -2.84
CA ASP A 80 -1.87 -7.61 -2.54
C ASP A 80 -0.82 -7.11 -3.54
N GLY A 81 -0.42 -5.86 -3.43
CA GLY A 81 0.61 -5.24 -4.25
C GLY A 81 0.36 -5.30 -5.75
N ILE A 82 1.43 -5.33 -6.51
CA ILE A 82 1.43 -5.42 -7.98
C ILE A 82 0.80 -6.72 -8.47
N GLU A 83 1.02 -7.84 -7.77
CA GLU A 83 0.38 -9.12 -8.10
C GLU A 83 -1.15 -9.00 -8.17
N ARG A 84 -1.76 -8.24 -7.25
CA ARG A 84 -3.21 -8.00 -7.24
C ARG A 84 -3.64 -6.94 -8.25
N THR A 85 -2.84 -5.88 -8.37
CA THR A 85 -3.21 -4.73 -9.22
C THR A 85 -3.23 -5.12 -10.68
N TYR A 86 -2.25 -5.92 -11.11
CA TYR A 86 -2.03 -6.37 -12.47
C TYR A 86 -2.32 -7.86 -12.66
N GLU A 87 -3.19 -8.42 -11.84
CA GLU A 87 -3.54 -9.86 -11.89
C GLU A 87 -3.98 -10.30 -13.30
N LYS A 88 -4.79 -9.49 -13.99
CA LYS A 88 -5.33 -9.83 -15.31
C LYS A 88 -4.25 -9.90 -16.39
N GLU A 89 -3.27 -9.02 -16.31
CA GLU A 89 -2.12 -8.96 -17.20
C GLU A 89 -1.15 -10.12 -16.92
N LEU A 90 -0.92 -10.39 -15.64
CA LEU A 90 0.07 -11.38 -15.19
C LEU A 90 -0.41 -12.84 -15.35
N ARG A 91 -1.72 -13.11 -15.20
CA ARG A 91 -2.24 -14.49 -15.19
C ARG A 91 -2.30 -15.16 -16.55
N GLY A 92 -2.26 -14.42 -17.66
CA GLY A 92 -2.38 -14.92 -19.03
C GLY A 92 -3.76 -15.51 -19.34
N LYS A 93 -3.81 -16.41 -20.32
CA LYS A 93 -5.03 -17.13 -20.72
C LYS A 93 -4.82 -18.63 -20.62
N LYS A 94 -5.77 -19.30 -20.00
CA LYS A 94 -5.75 -20.77 -19.89
C LYS A 94 -5.91 -21.41 -21.24
N GLY A 95 -5.16 -22.47 -21.49
CA GLY A 95 -5.40 -23.39 -22.61
C GLY A 95 -6.61 -24.29 -22.34
N VAL A 96 -7.15 -24.87 -23.39
CA VAL A 96 -8.24 -25.84 -23.33
C VAL A 96 -7.84 -27.06 -24.14
N GLU A 97 -7.87 -28.22 -23.52
CA GLU A 97 -7.67 -29.51 -24.15
C GLU A 97 -8.98 -30.30 -24.14
N ILE A 98 -9.38 -30.86 -25.29
CA ILE A 98 -10.64 -31.59 -25.45
C ILE A 98 -10.37 -33.06 -25.58
N PHE A 99 -10.85 -33.86 -24.63
CA PHE A 99 -10.69 -35.31 -24.62
C PHE A 99 -11.97 -36.05 -24.85
N MET A 100 -11.89 -37.19 -25.57
CA MET A 100 -12.95 -38.18 -25.63
C MET A 100 -12.97 -38.99 -24.34
N ARG A 101 -14.18 -39.32 -23.84
CA ARG A 101 -14.36 -40.19 -22.68
C ARG A 101 -15.35 -41.30 -23.00
N ASP A 102 -15.08 -42.49 -22.46
CA ASP A 102 -16.03 -43.59 -22.54
C ASP A 102 -17.23 -43.41 -21.58
N SER A 103 -18.20 -44.29 -21.64
CA SER A 103 -19.39 -44.31 -20.77
C SER A 103 -19.04 -44.45 -19.26
N ARG A 104 -17.82 -44.86 -18.94
CA ARG A 104 -17.29 -45.00 -17.59
C ARG A 104 -16.44 -43.79 -17.16
N GLY A 105 -16.32 -42.78 -18.02
CA GLY A 105 -15.59 -41.55 -17.77
C GLY A 105 -14.07 -41.65 -17.98
N ARG A 106 -13.55 -42.75 -18.55
CA ARG A 106 -12.11 -42.91 -18.82
C ARG A 106 -11.73 -42.15 -20.08
N VAL A 107 -10.63 -41.42 -20.03
CA VAL A 107 -10.08 -40.70 -21.17
C VAL A 107 -9.61 -41.69 -22.23
N GLN A 108 -10.07 -41.51 -23.47
CA GLN A 108 -9.76 -42.36 -24.63
C GLN A 108 -8.75 -41.70 -25.59
N GLY A 109 -8.47 -40.42 -25.38
CA GLY A 109 -7.53 -39.65 -26.20
C GLY A 109 -8.07 -38.28 -26.56
N PRO A 110 -7.25 -37.45 -27.26
CA PRO A 110 -7.68 -36.13 -27.69
C PRO A 110 -8.80 -36.20 -28.73
N TYR A 111 -9.76 -35.31 -28.63
CA TYR A 111 -10.83 -35.19 -29.64
C TYR A 111 -10.24 -34.63 -30.93
N ARG A 112 -10.56 -35.27 -32.09
CA ARG A 112 -10.03 -34.89 -33.42
C ARG A 112 -8.52 -34.63 -33.40
N GLN A 113 -7.76 -35.47 -32.70
CA GLN A 113 -6.29 -35.34 -32.62
C GLN A 113 -5.78 -34.01 -32.04
N GLY A 114 -6.65 -33.28 -31.32
CA GLY A 114 -6.29 -31.98 -30.72
C GLY A 114 -6.51 -30.76 -31.64
N GLU A 115 -7.11 -30.93 -32.81
CA GLU A 115 -7.37 -29.81 -33.75
C GLU A 115 -8.15 -28.63 -33.14
N LEU A 116 -8.96 -28.91 -32.10
CA LEU A 116 -9.80 -27.90 -31.42
C LEU A 116 -9.21 -27.47 -30.08
N ASP A 117 -8.01 -27.92 -29.75
CA ASP A 117 -7.34 -27.51 -28.54
C ASP A 117 -6.88 -26.05 -28.66
N LEU A 118 -7.02 -25.32 -27.58
CA LEU A 118 -6.57 -23.94 -27.49
C LEU A 118 -5.27 -23.88 -26.63
N PRO A 119 -4.15 -23.42 -27.19
CA PRO A 119 -2.92 -23.32 -26.41
C PRO A 119 -3.05 -22.26 -25.31
N ALA A 120 -2.43 -22.50 -24.16
CA ALA A 120 -2.30 -21.49 -23.12
C ALA A 120 -1.44 -20.32 -23.61
N GLN A 121 -1.77 -19.12 -23.19
CA GLN A 121 -1.03 -17.89 -23.47
C GLN A 121 -0.43 -17.36 -22.17
N ALA A 122 0.88 -17.10 -22.16
CA ALA A 122 1.53 -16.48 -21.03
C ALA A 122 0.96 -15.07 -20.75
N GLY A 123 1.08 -14.62 -19.52
CA GLY A 123 0.77 -13.24 -19.17
C GLY A 123 1.80 -12.27 -19.75
N THR A 124 1.54 -10.99 -19.54
CA THR A 124 2.41 -9.91 -20.00
C THR A 124 3.45 -9.60 -18.94
N ASP A 125 4.69 -9.39 -19.35
CA ASP A 125 5.74 -8.91 -18.46
C ASP A 125 5.48 -7.46 -18.07
N LEU A 126 5.72 -7.13 -16.79
CA LEU A 126 5.58 -5.79 -16.26
C LEU A 126 6.95 -5.21 -15.95
N HIS A 127 7.18 -3.99 -16.43
CA HIS A 127 8.36 -3.19 -16.10
C HIS A 127 7.97 -2.15 -15.07
N LEU A 128 8.55 -2.22 -13.87
CA LEU A 128 8.30 -1.30 -12.79
C LEU A 128 9.36 -0.19 -12.78
N SER A 129 9.01 0.96 -12.24
CA SER A 129 9.94 2.08 -12.01
C SER A 129 10.90 1.84 -10.84
N ILE A 130 10.69 0.75 -10.08
CA ILE A 130 11.51 0.40 -8.91
C ILE A 130 12.92 0.03 -9.34
N ASP A 131 13.91 0.77 -8.83
CA ASP A 131 15.32 0.43 -8.98
C ASP A 131 15.72 -0.59 -7.90
N ILE A 132 16.13 -1.78 -8.34
CA ILE A 132 16.39 -2.90 -7.43
C ILE A 132 17.58 -2.64 -6.50
N ALA A 133 18.62 -1.92 -6.97
CA ALA A 133 19.79 -1.63 -6.16
C ALA A 133 19.45 -0.64 -5.04
N THR A 134 18.72 0.42 -5.37
CA THR A 134 18.23 1.42 -4.41
C THR A 134 17.26 0.78 -3.41
N GLN A 135 16.37 -0.11 -3.87
CA GLN A 135 15.46 -0.85 -3.00
C GLN A 135 16.21 -1.72 -1.99
N GLN A 136 17.23 -2.46 -2.42
CA GLN A 136 18.06 -3.30 -1.54
C GLN A 136 18.78 -2.47 -0.48
N ILE A 137 19.38 -1.34 -0.88
CA ILE A 137 20.06 -0.43 0.05
C ILE A 137 19.06 0.13 1.08
N ALA A 138 17.91 0.59 0.63
CA ALA A 138 16.88 1.15 1.49
C ALA A 138 16.36 0.11 2.50
N GLU A 139 16.15 -1.15 2.09
CA GLU A 139 15.75 -2.24 2.99
C GLU A 139 16.85 -2.58 4.01
N GLN A 140 18.11 -2.60 3.60
CA GLN A 140 19.24 -2.78 4.51
C GLN A 140 19.33 -1.65 5.55
N LEU A 141 19.13 -0.40 5.13
CA LEU A 141 19.10 0.76 6.05
C LEU A 141 17.94 0.70 7.05
N MET A 142 16.85 0.02 6.70
CA MET A 142 15.69 -0.19 7.55
C MET A 142 15.80 -1.45 8.43
N HIS A 143 16.87 -2.21 8.34
CA HIS A 143 17.07 -3.38 9.20
C HIS A 143 16.98 -3.01 10.69
N ASN A 144 16.23 -3.75 11.47
CA ASN A 144 15.95 -3.51 12.89
C ASN A 144 15.28 -2.15 13.21
N LYS A 145 14.62 -1.55 12.23
CA LYS A 145 13.83 -0.32 12.42
C LYS A 145 12.36 -0.56 12.08
N VAL A 146 11.51 0.35 12.55
CA VAL A 146 10.08 0.38 12.21
C VAL A 146 9.79 1.72 11.53
N GLY A 147 9.24 1.66 10.32
CA GLY A 147 8.95 2.86 9.55
C GLY A 147 8.93 2.59 8.05
N SER A 148 9.17 3.63 7.26
CA SER A 148 9.20 3.52 5.79
C SER A 148 10.22 4.47 5.17
N ILE A 149 10.69 4.10 3.97
CA ILE A 149 11.46 4.96 3.06
C ILE A 149 10.72 4.97 1.73
N VAL A 150 10.52 6.15 1.17
CA VAL A 150 9.96 6.33 -0.18
C VAL A 150 10.82 7.32 -0.93
N ALA A 151 11.29 6.95 -2.12
CA ALA A 151 11.98 7.86 -3.05
C ALA A 151 11.16 7.96 -4.33
N ILE A 152 10.89 9.19 -4.75
CA ILE A 152 10.06 9.50 -5.91
C ILE A 152 10.86 10.43 -6.82
N GLU A 153 10.84 10.16 -8.13
CA GLU A 153 11.33 11.10 -9.13
C GLU A 153 10.34 12.27 -9.24
N PRO A 154 10.72 13.49 -8.86
CA PRO A 154 9.76 14.59 -8.75
C PRO A 154 9.21 15.08 -10.10
N GLN A 155 9.91 14.82 -11.20
CA GLN A 155 9.48 15.26 -12.53
C GLN A 155 8.42 14.33 -13.14
N THR A 156 8.53 13.02 -12.88
CA THR A 156 7.65 12.00 -13.49
C THR A 156 6.64 11.44 -12.50
N GLY A 157 6.92 11.53 -11.20
CA GLY A 157 6.12 10.90 -10.13
C GLY A 157 6.41 9.41 -9.96
N GLU A 158 7.39 8.85 -10.69
CA GLU A 158 7.77 7.45 -10.57
C GLU A 158 8.36 7.13 -9.21
N ILE A 159 7.90 6.03 -8.62
CA ILE A 159 8.42 5.53 -7.35
C ILE A 159 9.67 4.70 -7.65
N ILE A 160 10.84 5.21 -7.27
CA ILE A 160 12.13 4.54 -7.46
C ILE A 160 12.36 3.47 -6.40
N THR A 161 11.95 3.75 -5.17
CA THR A 161 11.99 2.78 -4.06
C THR A 161 10.88 3.04 -3.07
N MET A 162 10.33 1.98 -2.50
CA MET A 162 9.32 2.05 -1.44
C MET A 162 9.53 0.90 -0.45
N VAL A 163 9.96 1.24 0.76
CA VAL A 163 10.22 0.28 1.83
C VAL A 163 9.26 0.49 2.98
N SER A 164 8.70 -0.59 3.46
CA SER A 164 8.00 -0.67 4.74
C SER A 164 8.72 -1.66 5.64
N ALA A 165 9.10 -1.25 6.83
CA ALA A 165 9.82 -2.09 7.79
C ALA A 165 9.04 -2.23 9.11
N PRO A 166 9.08 -3.42 9.73
CA PRO A 166 9.72 -4.64 9.22
C PRO A 166 9.04 -5.13 7.94
N ASN A 167 9.85 -5.69 7.04
CA ASN A 167 9.38 -6.35 5.83
C ASN A 167 9.33 -7.87 6.00
N TRP A 168 8.93 -8.57 4.96
CA TRP A 168 8.88 -10.03 4.88
C TRP A 168 9.43 -10.52 3.53
N ASN A 169 9.80 -11.80 3.46
CA ASN A 169 10.28 -12.38 2.21
C ASN A 169 9.07 -12.88 1.38
N PRO A 170 8.80 -12.34 0.18
CA PRO A 170 7.66 -12.76 -0.64
C PRO A 170 7.72 -14.24 -1.04
N GLY A 171 8.91 -14.80 -1.20
CA GLY A 171 9.08 -16.23 -1.49
C GLY A 171 8.60 -17.15 -0.38
N LYS A 172 8.53 -16.70 0.88
CA LYS A 172 7.97 -17.48 1.98
C LYS A 172 6.43 -17.58 1.95
N LEU A 173 5.77 -16.74 1.17
CA LEU A 173 4.31 -16.79 1.00
C LEU A 173 3.89 -17.56 -0.25
N VAL A 174 4.71 -18.53 -0.68
CA VAL A 174 4.42 -19.41 -1.83
C VAL A 174 4.48 -20.86 -1.37
N GLY A 175 3.67 -21.72 -2.00
CA GLY A 175 3.72 -23.16 -1.81
C GLY A 175 3.13 -23.68 -0.48
N LYS A 176 3.63 -24.82 -0.02
CA LYS A 176 3.05 -25.60 1.09
C LYS A 176 3.06 -24.88 2.44
N GLU A 177 4.12 -24.11 2.69
CA GLU A 177 4.31 -23.41 3.98
C GLU A 177 3.64 -22.03 4.06
N ARG A 178 3.01 -21.60 2.97
CA ARG A 178 2.39 -20.26 2.88
C ARG A 178 1.49 -19.93 4.07
N SER A 179 0.59 -20.85 4.42
CA SER A 179 -0.40 -20.59 5.47
C SER A 179 0.25 -20.44 6.85
N ALA A 180 1.25 -21.28 7.17
CA ALA A 180 1.98 -21.19 8.42
C ALA A 180 2.83 -19.91 8.49
N ASN A 181 3.53 -19.57 7.42
CA ASN A 181 4.34 -18.37 7.34
C ASN A 181 3.47 -17.09 7.40
N TYR A 182 2.32 -17.08 6.73
CA TYR A 182 1.38 -15.97 6.79
C TYR A 182 0.83 -15.77 8.22
N GLN A 183 0.50 -16.86 8.90
CA GLN A 183 0.03 -16.78 10.28
C GLN A 183 1.10 -16.22 11.22
N GLN A 184 2.36 -16.63 11.06
CA GLN A 184 3.47 -16.03 11.82
C GLN A 184 3.60 -14.53 11.61
N LEU A 185 3.49 -14.06 10.35
CA LEU A 185 3.53 -12.63 10.04
C LEU A 185 2.32 -11.87 10.60
N LEU A 186 1.17 -12.51 10.66
CA LEU A 186 -0.07 -11.92 11.20
C LEU A 186 0.01 -11.76 12.72
N ASP A 187 0.59 -12.74 13.41
CA ASP A 187 0.72 -12.78 14.86
C ASP A 187 1.90 -11.93 15.37
N ASP A 188 2.77 -11.46 14.47
CA ASP A 188 3.91 -10.62 14.85
C ASP A 188 3.45 -9.23 15.34
N PRO A 189 3.79 -8.86 16.60
CA PRO A 189 3.39 -7.58 17.18
C PRO A 189 3.96 -6.37 16.43
N GLN A 190 5.03 -6.54 15.66
CA GLN A 190 5.60 -5.49 14.81
C GLN A 190 4.82 -5.27 13.50
N LYS A 191 3.80 -6.11 13.22
CA LYS A 191 2.91 -6.01 12.07
C LYS A 191 3.65 -5.88 10.72
N PRO A 192 4.45 -6.86 10.33
CA PRO A 192 5.21 -6.79 9.09
C PRO A 192 4.33 -6.78 7.82
N LEU A 193 3.09 -7.28 7.89
CA LEU A 193 2.15 -7.23 6.77
C LEU A 193 1.60 -5.82 6.47
N MET A 194 1.74 -4.88 7.43
CA MET A 194 1.28 -3.51 7.22
C MET A 194 2.25 -2.74 6.32
N ASN A 195 1.76 -2.24 5.19
CA ASN A 195 2.55 -1.33 4.36
C ASN A 195 2.55 0.07 4.98
N ARG A 196 3.60 0.37 5.74
CA ARG A 196 3.73 1.66 6.44
C ARG A 196 3.96 2.84 5.50
N ALA A 197 4.49 2.60 4.31
CA ALA A 197 4.68 3.65 3.33
C ALA A 197 3.34 4.23 2.82
N THR A 198 2.28 3.39 2.80
CA THR A 198 0.98 3.77 2.23
C THR A 198 -0.16 3.81 3.24
N GLN A 199 -0.02 3.14 4.39
CA GLN A 199 -1.10 2.98 5.36
C GLN A 199 -0.83 3.63 6.72
N ALA A 200 0.44 3.86 7.08
CA ALA A 200 0.76 4.50 8.36
C ALA A 200 0.39 5.99 8.34
N GLN A 201 -0.10 6.44 9.48
CA GLN A 201 -0.49 7.83 9.69
C GLN A 201 0.32 8.40 10.86
N TYR A 202 1.17 9.37 10.57
CA TYR A 202 2.01 10.04 11.54
C TYR A 202 1.73 11.55 11.52
N SER A 203 1.90 12.20 12.68
CA SER A 203 1.96 13.66 12.71
C SER A 203 3.20 14.12 11.94
N PRO A 204 3.07 15.02 10.96
CA PRO A 204 4.16 15.38 10.07
C PRO A 204 5.30 16.13 10.77
N GLY A 205 5.04 16.76 11.91
CA GLY A 205 6.01 17.58 12.61
C GLY A 205 6.53 18.75 11.76
N SER A 206 7.82 19.15 11.98
CA SER A 206 8.39 20.31 11.30
C SER A 206 8.53 20.20 9.79
N THR A 207 8.39 19.00 9.21
CA THR A 207 8.35 18.84 7.75
C THR A 207 7.12 19.54 7.13
N PHE A 208 6.06 19.72 7.91
CA PHE A 208 4.86 20.42 7.49
C PHE A 208 5.06 21.95 7.34
N LYS A 209 6.09 22.52 7.96
CA LYS A 209 6.35 23.97 7.94
C LYS A 209 6.58 24.52 6.54
N VAL A 210 7.27 23.76 5.68
CA VAL A 210 7.51 24.16 4.28
C VAL A 210 6.17 24.28 3.53
N LEU A 211 5.28 23.30 3.70
CA LEU A 211 3.95 23.34 3.10
C LEU A 211 3.12 24.50 3.68
N GLN A 212 3.20 24.73 4.98
CA GLN A 212 2.53 25.86 5.65
C GLN A 212 3.00 27.21 5.12
N ALA A 213 4.31 27.37 4.87
CA ALA A 213 4.86 28.59 4.27
C ALA A 213 4.30 28.83 2.86
N LEU A 214 4.24 27.80 2.02
CA LEU A 214 3.65 27.87 0.68
C LEU A 214 2.17 28.29 0.71
N VAL A 215 1.40 27.69 1.61
CA VAL A 215 -0.02 28.03 1.79
C VAL A 215 -0.21 29.49 2.24
N ALA A 216 0.60 29.97 3.18
CA ALA A 216 0.54 31.34 3.66
C ALA A 216 0.90 32.37 2.58
N LEU A 217 1.91 32.08 1.76
CA LEU A 217 2.26 32.90 0.59
C LEU A 217 1.12 32.91 -0.46
N GLN A 218 0.53 31.76 -0.75
CA GLN A 218 -0.59 31.66 -1.68
C GLN A 218 -1.82 32.41 -1.19
N ALA A 219 -2.11 32.38 0.11
CA ALA A 219 -3.18 33.14 0.75
C ALA A 219 -2.91 34.66 0.79
N LYS A 220 -1.69 35.10 0.42
CA LYS A 220 -1.25 36.50 0.40
C LYS A 220 -1.41 37.23 1.76
N CYS A 221 -1.45 36.50 2.85
CA CYS A 221 -1.53 37.07 4.18
C CYS A 221 -0.15 37.51 4.74
N VAL A 222 0.91 36.96 4.17
CA VAL A 222 2.31 37.25 4.51
C VAL A 222 3.16 37.28 3.26
N THR A 223 4.38 37.83 3.39
CA THR A 223 5.46 37.74 2.41
C THR A 223 6.63 36.97 3.00
N SER A 224 7.61 36.60 2.18
CA SER A 224 8.86 35.96 2.67
C SER A 224 9.61 36.81 3.70
N HIS A 225 9.43 38.13 3.65
CA HIS A 225 10.08 39.09 4.56
C HIS A 225 9.23 39.46 5.80
N THR A 226 8.04 38.86 5.95
CA THR A 226 7.22 39.08 7.14
C THR A 226 7.92 38.46 8.36
N GLN A 227 8.15 39.31 9.38
CA GLN A 227 8.91 38.93 10.56
C GLN A 227 8.01 38.75 11.77
N TYR A 228 8.32 37.74 12.58
CA TYR A 228 7.70 37.49 13.88
C TYR A 228 8.75 37.35 14.98
N PRO A 229 8.43 37.80 16.20
CA PRO A 229 9.34 37.69 17.33
C PRO A 229 9.49 36.24 17.81
N CYS A 230 10.72 35.87 18.19
CA CYS A 230 11.00 34.62 18.86
C CYS A 230 11.86 34.85 20.09
N ASN A 231 11.35 34.48 21.25
CA ASN A 231 12.07 34.60 22.53
C ASN A 231 12.63 33.26 23.01
N GLY A 232 12.97 32.36 22.04
CA GLY A 232 13.52 31.05 22.34
C GLY A 232 12.60 30.23 23.26
N LYS A 233 13.16 29.63 24.29
CA LYS A 233 12.41 28.81 25.27
C LYS A 233 11.40 29.61 26.09
N SER A 234 11.51 30.95 26.12
CA SER A 234 10.59 31.86 26.81
C SER A 234 9.42 32.31 25.93
N SER A 235 9.36 31.92 24.67
CA SER A 235 8.23 32.23 23.78
C SER A 235 6.94 31.63 24.32
N SER A 236 5.84 32.36 24.16
CA SER A 236 4.49 31.94 24.54
C SER A 236 3.54 32.28 23.38
N PRO A 237 2.56 31.42 23.08
CA PRO A 237 2.19 30.17 23.77
C PRO A 237 3.06 28.95 23.37
N ILE A 238 3.86 29.05 22.30
CA ILE A 238 4.67 27.95 21.77
C ILE A 238 6.15 28.29 21.96
N LYS A 239 6.88 27.36 22.57
CA LYS A 239 8.32 27.49 22.80
C LYS A 239 9.12 27.13 21.55
N CYS A 240 10.20 27.87 21.30
CA CYS A 240 11.23 27.45 20.36
C CYS A 240 12.17 26.43 21.00
N THR A 241 12.59 25.45 20.19
CA THR A 241 13.56 24.42 20.62
C THR A 241 14.99 24.75 20.22
N HIS A 242 15.19 25.76 19.38
CA HIS A 242 16.47 26.20 18.84
C HIS A 242 16.83 27.59 19.37
N ASP A 243 18.13 27.89 19.40
CA ASP A 243 18.66 29.18 19.77
C ASP A 243 19.08 29.93 18.49
N HIS A 244 18.41 31.03 18.20
CA HIS A 244 18.62 31.86 17.00
C HIS A 244 18.21 33.30 17.27
N GLY A 245 18.47 34.19 16.32
CA GLY A 245 18.11 35.61 16.39
C GLY A 245 16.60 35.87 16.43
N SER A 246 16.25 37.13 16.71
CA SER A 246 14.87 37.62 16.70
C SER A 246 14.86 39.10 16.25
N PRO A 247 13.91 39.54 15.41
CA PRO A 247 12.81 38.80 14.86
C PRO A 247 13.24 37.83 13.74
N VAL A 248 12.39 36.88 13.39
CA VAL A 248 12.62 35.80 12.40
C VAL A 248 11.74 36.04 11.19
N ASP A 249 12.29 35.96 10.00
CA ASP A 249 11.55 35.92 8.75
C ASP A 249 11.24 34.49 8.31
N MET A 250 10.67 34.31 7.11
CA MET A 250 10.22 32.99 6.63
C MET A 250 11.41 32.05 6.33
N GLU A 251 12.46 32.56 5.73
CA GLU A 251 13.66 31.78 5.39
C GLU A 251 14.34 31.27 6.65
N GLU A 252 14.64 32.18 7.58
CA GLU A 252 15.21 31.83 8.88
C GLU A 252 14.27 30.93 9.69
N GLY A 253 12.95 31.16 9.61
CA GLY A 253 11.93 30.35 10.27
C GLY A 253 11.93 28.90 9.79
N ILE A 254 12.18 28.66 8.49
CA ILE A 254 12.33 27.32 7.90
C ILE A 254 13.69 26.73 8.31
N GLU A 255 14.77 27.47 8.09
CA GLU A 255 16.15 27.03 8.38
C GLU A 255 16.30 26.60 9.84
N GLN A 256 15.86 27.45 10.76
CA GLN A 256 15.95 27.21 12.21
C GLN A 256 14.79 26.39 12.78
N SER A 257 13.83 26.01 11.91
CA SER A 257 12.62 25.29 12.32
C SER A 257 11.88 25.99 13.48
N CYS A 258 11.73 27.32 13.39
CA CYS A 258 11.20 28.16 14.47
C CYS A 258 9.70 27.91 14.70
N ASN A 259 9.33 27.35 15.85
CA ASN A 259 7.93 27.09 16.20
C ASN A 259 7.12 28.38 16.43
N PRO A 260 7.61 29.41 17.16
CA PRO A 260 6.89 30.69 17.34
C PRO A 260 6.59 31.38 16.02
N TYR A 261 7.52 31.36 15.06
CA TYR A 261 7.30 31.92 13.73
C TYR A 261 6.07 31.27 13.05
N PHE A 262 6.08 29.95 12.92
CA PHE A 262 5.03 29.23 12.24
C PHE A 262 3.69 29.25 12.96
N TRP A 263 3.70 29.35 14.28
CA TRP A 263 2.50 29.56 15.07
C TRP A 263 1.88 30.94 14.78
N ALA A 264 2.69 32.01 14.77
CA ALA A 264 2.23 33.36 14.48
C ALA A 264 1.71 33.48 13.04
N LEU A 265 2.48 32.96 12.07
CA LEU A 265 2.08 32.91 10.66
C LEU A 265 0.72 32.22 10.47
N TYR A 266 0.51 31.08 11.10
CA TYR A 266 -0.75 30.35 10.99
C TYR A 266 -1.91 31.10 11.65
N ARG A 267 -1.67 31.67 12.81
CA ARG A 267 -2.65 32.50 13.50
C ARG A 267 -3.07 33.68 12.63
N ASP A 268 -2.13 34.43 12.06
CA ASP A 268 -2.41 35.59 11.24
C ASP A 268 -3.18 35.19 9.96
N MET A 269 -2.83 34.06 9.36
CA MET A 269 -3.58 33.52 8.22
C MET A 269 -5.03 33.21 8.56
N LEU A 270 -5.32 32.67 9.74
CA LEU A 270 -6.68 32.34 10.16
C LEU A 270 -7.46 33.56 10.68
N GLN A 271 -6.77 34.65 11.03
CA GLN A 271 -7.34 35.83 11.67
C GLN A 271 -7.30 37.11 10.80
N GLN A 272 -7.19 36.98 9.48
CA GLN A 272 -6.95 38.06 8.53
C GLN A 272 -7.94 39.26 8.66
N ASP A 273 -9.17 39.05 9.09
CA ASP A 273 -10.23 40.08 9.09
C ASP A 273 -10.43 40.75 10.45
N GLY A 274 -9.38 40.98 11.20
CA GLY A 274 -9.45 41.73 12.46
C GLY A 274 -10.16 40.97 13.57
N TYR A 275 -9.92 39.69 13.65
CA TYR A 275 -10.49 38.79 14.61
C TYR A 275 -10.29 39.21 16.07
N GLN A 276 -11.38 39.39 16.81
CA GLN A 276 -11.40 39.08 18.24
C GLN A 276 -12.61 38.21 18.64
N ASP A 277 -13.70 38.19 17.86
CA ASP A 277 -14.89 37.37 18.19
C ASP A 277 -15.64 36.80 16.98
N ASN A 278 -15.12 36.93 15.75
CA ASN A 278 -15.83 36.45 14.56
C ASN A 278 -15.45 34.99 14.22
N HIS A 279 -16.08 34.06 14.93
CA HIS A 279 -15.89 32.62 14.69
C HIS A 279 -16.29 32.16 13.27
N ILE A 280 -17.11 32.96 12.55
CA ILE A 280 -17.52 32.65 11.17
C ILE A 280 -16.33 32.84 10.22
N ALA A 281 -15.67 34.01 10.28
CA ALA A 281 -14.52 34.31 9.44
C ALA A 281 -13.38 33.32 9.70
N PHE A 282 -13.07 33.01 10.97
CA PHE A 282 -12.10 32.00 11.32
C PHE A 282 -12.41 30.63 10.69
N LYS A 283 -13.66 30.18 10.77
CA LYS A 283 -14.09 28.90 10.18
C LYS A 283 -13.96 28.90 8.66
N GLN A 284 -14.22 30.02 8.00
CA GLN A 284 -14.03 30.19 6.56
C GLN A 284 -12.56 30.07 6.18
N HIS A 285 -11.65 30.83 6.84
CA HIS A 285 -10.22 30.78 6.58
C HIS A 285 -9.61 29.39 6.88
N TYR A 286 -10.08 28.73 7.94
CA TYR A 286 -9.66 27.38 8.23
C TYR A 286 -10.09 26.37 7.14
N ASN A 287 -11.30 26.49 6.62
CA ASN A 287 -11.75 25.64 5.52
C ASN A 287 -10.98 25.94 4.23
N GLN A 288 -10.70 27.19 3.91
CA GLN A 288 -9.85 27.56 2.77
C GLN A 288 -8.44 26.96 2.92
N TRP A 289 -7.84 27.10 4.10
CA TRP A 289 -6.57 26.46 4.40
C TRP A 289 -6.63 24.93 4.18
N ARG A 290 -7.67 24.29 4.69
CA ARG A 290 -7.86 22.84 4.50
C ARG A 290 -8.01 22.47 3.01
N GLU A 291 -8.71 23.25 2.23
CA GLU A 291 -8.87 23.01 0.79
C GLU A 291 -7.53 23.10 0.06
N ILE A 292 -6.71 24.10 0.38
CA ILE A 292 -5.36 24.23 -0.19
C ILE A 292 -4.49 23.05 0.23
N ILE A 293 -4.47 22.69 1.51
CA ILE A 293 -3.72 21.51 2.00
C ILE A 293 -4.20 20.24 1.31
N ALA A 294 -5.51 20.07 1.14
CA ALA A 294 -6.09 18.93 0.46
C ALA A 294 -5.75 18.90 -1.05
N SER A 295 -5.45 20.04 -1.68
CA SER A 295 -5.00 20.09 -3.08
C SER A 295 -3.62 19.46 -3.29
N PHE A 296 -2.80 19.42 -2.24
CA PHE A 296 -1.51 18.67 -2.24
C PHE A 296 -1.69 17.17 -1.99
N GLY A 297 -2.93 16.67 -1.91
CA GLY A 297 -3.22 15.26 -1.73
C GLY A 297 -3.39 14.81 -0.28
N LEU A 298 -3.18 15.69 0.72
CA LEU A 298 -3.38 15.32 2.13
C LEU A 298 -4.86 15.13 2.45
N GLY A 299 -5.16 14.06 3.17
CA GLY A 299 -6.55 13.72 3.53
C GLY A 299 -7.35 13.08 2.40
N LYS A 300 -6.71 12.64 1.31
CA LYS A 300 -7.33 11.99 0.16
C LYS A 300 -6.65 10.66 -0.19
N ARG A 301 -7.38 9.79 -0.86
CA ARG A 301 -6.80 8.64 -1.57
C ARG A 301 -6.56 9.04 -3.02
N PHE A 302 -5.49 8.54 -3.59
CA PHE A 302 -5.22 8.68 -5.02
C PHE A 302 -5.88 7.53 -5.76
N GLU A 303 -6.73 7.82 -6.74
CA GLU A 303 -7.47 6.80 -7.50
C GLU A 303 -6.66 6.32 -8.71
N ASP A 304 -5.94 7.21 -9.36
CA ASP A 304 -5.12 6.94 -10.55
C ASP A 304 -3.70 6.52 -10.15
N THR A 305 -3.58 5.40 -9.44
CA THR A 305 -2.30 4.86 -8.99
C THR A 305 -2.32 3.35 -8.90
N ASP A 306 -1.16 2.74 -9.13
CA ASP A 306 -0.94 1.30 -8.95
C ASP A 306 -0.92 0.88 -7.48
N VAL A 307 -0.71 1.84 -6.58
CA VAL A 307 -0.70 1.63 -5.13
C VAL A 307 -2.12 1.72 -4.59
N ARG A 308 -2.82 0.58 -4.52
CA ARG A 308 -4.25 0.55 -4.13
C ARG A 308 -4.48 0.55 -2.62
N ASP A 309 -3.59 -0.09 -1.86
CA ASP A 309 -3.75 -0.23 -0.41
C ASP A 309 -3.16 0.99 0.32
N GLN A 310 -3.88 2.11 0.27
CA GLN A 310 -3.45 3.38 0.84
C GLN A 310 -4.46 3.94 1.84
N ALA A 311 -3.96 4.57 2.90
CA ALA A 311 -4.75 5.37 3.82
C ALA A 311 -4.85 6.81 3.29
N ALA A 312 -6.03 7.41 3.41
CA ALA A 312 -6.21 8.82 3.02
C ALA A 312 -5.44 9.80 3.92
N GLY A 313 -5.02 9.35 5.10
CA GLY A 313 -4.59 10.25 6.15
C GLY A 313 -5.77 10.95 6.83
N TYR A 314 -5.48 11.88 7.72
CA TYR A 314 -6.51 12.60 8.44
C TYR A 314 -6.22 14.10 8.49
N LEU A 315 -7.08 14.89 7.85
CA LEU A 315 -7.06 16.34 7.89
C LEU A 315 -8.28 16.82 8.70
N PRO A 316 -8.11 17.24 9.97
CA PRO A 316 -9.21 17.52 10.87
C PRO A 316 -10.20 18.55 10.32
N THR A 317 -11.48 18.39 10.61
CA THR A 317 -12.52 19.36 10.29
C THR A 317 -12.85 20.24 11.51
N ILE A 318 -13.53 21.35 11.29
CA ILE A 318 -14.04 22.18 12.40
C ILE A 318 -14.96 21.36 13.30
N GLN A 319 -15.83 20.55 12.70
CA GLN A 319 -16.75 19.68 13.43
C GLN A 319 -16.03 18.67 14.34
N PHE A 320 -14.83 18.20 13.92
CA PHE A 320 -14.00 17.35 14.77
C PHE A 320 -13.57 18.09 16.05
N TYR A 321 -13.11 19.33 15.91
CA TYR A 321 -12.73 20.15 17.07
C TYR A 321 -13.92 20.51 17.93
N ASP A 322 -15.05 20.89 17.33
CA ASP A 322 -16.28 21.18 18.07
C ASP A 322 -16.82 19.94 18.83
N LYS A 323 -16.63 18.74 18.27
CA LYS A 323 -17.00 17.48 18.95
C LYS A 323 -16.13 17.19 20.17
N ILE A 324 -14.83 17.47 20.11
CA ILE A 324 -13.88 17.18 21.19
C ILE A 324 -13.92 18.25 22.28
N TYR A 325 -13.97 19.53 21.88
CA TYR A 325 -13.79 20.68 22.78
C TYR A 325 -15.05 21.51 22.99
N GLY A 326 -16.21 21.08 22.45
CA GLY A 326 -17.49 21.80 22.54
C GLY A 326 -17.63 22.92 21.50
N GLN A 327 -18.69 23.73 21.62
CA GLN A 327 -19.07 24.77 20.63
C GLN A 327 -17.98 25.81 20.30
N ARG A 328 -16.92 25.91 21.07
CA ARG A 328 -15.76 26.76 20.84
C ARG A 328 -14.49 25.96 20.52
N GLY A 329 -14.66 24.73 20.06
CA GLY A 329 -13.55 23.81 19.72
C GLY A 329 -12.59 24.39 18.70
N TRP A 330 -13.03 25.26 17.81
CA TRP A 330 -12.20 25.98 16.88
C TRP A 330 -11.06 26.79 17.53
N LYS A 331 -11.20 27.21 18.80
CA LYS A 331 -10.13 27.87 19.56
C LYS A 331 -8.96 26.95 19.90
N ALA A 332 -9.17 25.64 19.84
CA ALA A 332 -8.13 24.64 20.05
C ALA A 332 -7.35 24.31 18.76
N ILE A 333 -7.74 24.90 17.62
CA ILE A 333 -7.02 24.71 16.35
C ILE A 333 -5.71 25.50 16.44
N THR A 334 -4.62 24.74 16.59
CA THR A 334 -3.24 25.24 16.58
C THR A 334 -2.41 24.33 15.69
N ILE A 335 -1.29 24.84 15.21
CA ILE A 335 -0.30 23.99 14.53
C ILE A 335 0.49 23.19 15.56
#